data_36311d70ef6ac02d95b797f46a46f172
#
_entry.id   36311d70ef6ac02d95b797f46a46f172
#
_cell.length_a   1.000
_cell.length_b   1.000
_cell.length_c   1.000
_cell.angle_alpha   90.00
_cell.angle_beta   90.00
_cell.angle_gamma   90.00
#
_symmetry.space_group_name_H-M   'P 1'
#
loop_
_entity.id
_entity.type
_entity.pdbx_description
1 polymer ?
#
loop_
_entity_poly.entity_id
_entity_poly.type
_entity_poly.pdbx_seq_one_letter_code
_entity_poly.pdbx_strand_id
1 'polypeptide(L)'
;KGREIDRFDSEDPLYLLSLDEGSGQLRGAVRLLPTTGPNMLRDVFSVLMPDGTVESPLIWESSRFAVNPQIFEARDRAEANHMVSKTTVELLYGMVEVAQRAGIEHIVSVFDARMARIFRSIDCRFEQLGTPVRIGKVMTYAGLFDIGADMRSRLGTAGDFRSSVLADGAIAPASVTALV
;
A
#
# COMPACT_ATOMS: atom_id res chain seq x y z
N LYS A 1 -3.25 19.29 -17.50
CA LYS A 1 -3.21 17.85 -17.10
C LYS A 1 -4.25 17.67 -16.02
N GLY A 2 -5.24 16.77 -16.22
CA GLY A 2 -6.30 16.53 -15.26
C GLY A 2 -5.76 15.83 -14.01
N ARG A 3 -6.43 16.07 -12.85
CA ARG A 3 -6.22 15.27 -11.65
C ARG A 3 -6.94 13.96 -11.81
N GLU A 4 -6.35 12.87 -11.36
CA GLU A 4 -7.01 11.58 -11.26
C GLU A 4 -7.72 11.51 -9.91
N ILE A 5 -9.02 11.79 -9.92
CA ILE A 5 -9.88 11.81 -8.73
C ILE A 5 -10.95 10.73 -8.91
N ASP A 6 -11.19 9.92 -7.89
CA ASP A 6 -12.29 8.97 -7.82
C ASP A 6 -13.20 9.25 -6.61
N ARG A 7 -14.33 8.51 -6.52
CA ARG A 7 -15.29 8.66 -5.43
C ARG A 7 -14.73 8.36 -4.04
N PHE A 8 -13.65 7.56 -3.95
CA PHE A 8 -13.04 7.19 -2.68
C PHE A 8 -12.13 8.29 -2.12
N ASP A 9 -11.79 9.30 -2.90
CA ASP A 9 -11.02 10.44 -2.42
C ASP A 9 -11.86 11.37 -1.52
N SER A 10 -13.20 11.21 -1.52
CA SER A 10 -14.12 11.90 -0.60
C SER A 10 -14.39 11.15 0.70
N GLU A 11 -13.86 9.93 0.88
CA GLU A 11 -14.06 9.08 2.05
C GLU A 11 -13.02 9.30 3.17
N ASP A 12 -12.43 10.48 3.22
CA ASP A 12 -11.36 10.86 4.17
C ASP A 12 -10.19 9.87 4.21
N PRO A 13 -9.61 9.53 3.06
CA PRO A 13 -8.52 8.56 2.99
C PRO A 13 -7.24 9.08 3.62
N LEU A 14 -6.46 8.17 4.20
CA LEU A 14 -5.07 8.46 4.54
C LEU A 14 -4.19 8.26 3.30
N TYR A 15 -3.41 9.28 2.94
CA TYR A 15 -2.35 9.15 1.95
C TYR A 15 -0.99 9.09 2.63
N LEU A 16 -0.23 8.01 2.36
CA LEU A 16 1.18 7.92 2.69
C LEU A 16 1.99 8.34 1.47
N LEU A 17 2.89 9.30 1.65
CA LEU A 17 3.71 9.88 0.59
C LEU A 17 5.18 9.60 0.88
N SER A 18 5.92 9.13 -0.13
CA SER A 18 7.38 9.09 -0.12
C SER A 18 7.90 10.32 -0.85
N LEU A 19 8.68 11.15 -0.15
CA LEU A 19 9.25 12.38 -0.68
C LEU A 19 10.78 12.24 -0.79
N ASP A 20 11.35 12.90 -1.77
CA ASP A 20 12.79 13.08 -1.83
C ASP A 20 13.24 14.13 -0.82
N GLU A 21 14.14 13.77 0.09
CA GLU A 21 14.56 14.65 1.19
C GLU A 21 15.23 15.95 0.72
N GLY A 22 15.95 15.89 -0.40
CA GLY A 22 16.68 17.05 -0.91
C GLY A 22 15.81 18.04 -1.69
N SER A 23 14.90 17.52 -2.52
CA SER A 23 14.08 18.32 -3.44
C SER A 23 12.63 18.47 -3.00
N GLY A 24 12.13 17.64 -2.06
CA GLY A 24 10.74 17.57 -1.67
C GLY A 24 9.83 16.98 -2.76
N GLN A 25 10.40 16.43 -3.83
CA GLN A 25 9.62 15.84 -4.91
C GLN A 25 8.96 14.52 -4.51
N LEU A 26 7.75 14.29 -5.01
CA LEU A 26 6.99 13.06 -4.74
C LEU A 26 7.60 11.88 -5.48
N ARG A 27 8.18 10.93 -4.74
CA ARG A 27 8.71 9.65 -5.25
C ARG A 27 7.64 8.59 -5.40
N GLY A 28 6.65 8.59 -4.51
CA GLY A 28 5.57 7.63 -4.58
C GLY A 28 4.49 7.89 -3.54
N ALA A 29 3.36 7.21 -3.69
CA ALA A 29 2.20 7.35 -2.82
C ALA A 29 1.42 6.04 -2.70
N VAL A 30 0.67 5.91 -1.61
CA VAL A 30 -0.36 4.88 -1.43
C VAL A 30 -1.52 5.47 -0.65
N ARG A 31 -2.74 5.06 -0.99
CA ARG A 31 -3.97 5.42 -0.29
C ARG A 31 -4.41 4.29 0.62
N LEU A 32 -4.83 4.63 1.84
CA LEU A 32 -5.41 3.72 2.82
C LEU A 32 -6.83 4.15 3.15
N LEU A 33 -7.74 3.19 3.25
CA LEU A 33 -9.15 3.38 3.63
C LEU A 33 -9.58 2.29 4.62
N PRO A 34 -10.47 2.60 5.58
CA PRO A 34 -11.10 1.57 6.40
C PRO A 34 -11.96 0.64 5.54
N THR A 35 -11.95 -0.67 5.83
CA THR A 35 -12.82 -1.62 5.11
C THR A 35 -14.27 -1.56 5.56
N THR A 36 -14.57 -0.89 6.66
CA THR A 36 -15.94 -0.64 7.16
C THR A 36 -16.70 0.40 6.34
N GLY A 37 -15.99 1.19 5.54
CA GLY A 37 -16.56 2.17 4.61
C GLY A 37 -16.44 1.76 3.15
N PRO A 38 -16.79 2.67 2.22
CA PRO A 38 -16.57 2.46 0.79
C PRO A 38 -15.12 2.17 0.48
N ASN A 39 -14.86 1.10 -0.28
CA ASN A 39 -13.52 0.70 -0.66
C ASN A 39 -13.50 0.00 -2.03
N MET A 40 -12.33 -0.09 -2.65
CA MET A 40 -12.23 -0.59 -4.03
C MET A 40 -12.50 -2.10 -4.13
N LEU A 41 -12.04 -2.90 -3.16
CA LEU A 41 -12.25 -4.35 -3.19
C LEU A 41 -13.74 -4.68 -3.20
N ARG A 42 -14.50 -4.07 -2.28
CA ARG A 42 -15.94 -4.30 -2.15
C ARG A 42 -16.73 -3.72 -3.33
N ASP A 43 -16.43 -2.48 -3.74
CA ASP A 43 -17.30 -1.70 -4.60
C ASP A 43 -16.92 -1.73 -6.09
N VAL A 44 -15.69 -2.14 -6.41
CA VAL A 44 -15.16 -2.18 -7.79
C VAL A 44 -14.67 -3.57 -8.17
N PHE A 45 -14.01 -4.26 -7.24
CA PHE A 45 -13.36 -5.55 -7.48
C PHE A 45 -14.05 -6.72 -6.76
N SER A 46 -15.35 -6.60 -6.46
CA SER A 46 -16.14 -7.63 -5.79
C SER A 46 -16.11 -9.00 -6.48
N VAL A 47 -15.85 -9.02 -7.79
CA VAL A 47 -15.65 -10.25 -8.57
C VAL A 47 -14.51 -11.11 -8.06
N LEU A 48 -13.55 -10.54 -7.32
CA LEU A 48 -12.47 -11.28 -6.65
C LEU A 48 -12.92 -11.99 -5.38
N MET A 49 -14.07 -11.61 -4.84
CA MET A 49 -14.63 -12.08 -3.56
C MET A 49 -16.10 -12.49 -3.72
N PRO A 50 -16.41 -13.51 -4.57
CA PRO A 50 -17.80 -13.85 -4.91
C PRO A 50 -18.62 -14.31 -3.70
N ASP A 51 -17.96 -14.88 -2.68
CA ASP A 51 -18.62 -15.45 -1.51
C ASP A 51 -18.69 -14.50 -0.31
N GLY A 52 -18.31 -13.21 -0.51
CA GLY A 52 -18.37 -12.25 0.59
C GLY A 52 -17.51 -11.01 0.38
N THR A 53 -17.27 -10.29 1.46
CA THR A 53 -16.42 -9.10 1.49
C THR A 53 -15.56 -9.10 2.74
N VAL A 54 -14.45 -8.36 2.71
CA VAL A 54 -13.64 -8.07 3.89
C VAL A 54 -14.16 -6.79 4.51
N GLU A 55 -14.69 -6.89 5.73
CA GLU A 55 -15.19 -5.74 6.50
C GLU A 55 -14.82 -5.92 7.97
N SER A 56 -13.97 -5.05 8.50
CA SER A 56 -13.55 -5.05 9.90
C SER A 56 -12.93 -3.71 10.27
N PRO A 57 -13.14 -3.21 11.50
CA PRO A 57 -12.46 -2.02 11.99
C PRO A 57 -10.93 -2.22 12.16
N LEU A 58 -10.46 -3.46 12.16
CA LEU A 58 -9.04 -3.81 12.29
C LEU A 58 -8.37 -4.06 10.93
N ILE A 59 -9.07 -3.84 9.82
CA ILE A 59 -8.56 -4.07 8.47
C ILE A 59 -8.72 -2.79 7.65
N TRP A 60 -7.61 -2.33 7.07
CA TRP A 60 -7.62 -1.26 6.06
C TRP A 60 -7.41 -1.82 4.66
N GLU A 61 -7.94 -1.11 3.66
CA GLU A 61 -7.62 -1.35 2.25
C GLU A 61 -6.50 -0.44 1.80
N SER A 62 -5.48 -0.98 1.11
CA SER A 62 -4.51 -0.19 0.37
C SER A 62 -4.85 -0.15 -1.12
N SER A 63 -4.80 1.05 -1.69
CA SER A 63 -5.08 1.31 -3.10
C SER A 63 -4.22 2.45 -3.64
N ARG A 64 -4.27 2.71 -4.95
CA ARG A 64 -3.48 3.77 -5.60
C ARG A 64 -1.99 3.74 -5.28
N PHE A 65 -1.43 2.53 -5.14
CA PHE A 65 0.00 2.37 -4.97
C PHE A 65 0.73 2.77 -6.24
N ALA A 66 1.54 3.82 -6.16
CA ALA A 66 2.28 4.35 -7.31
C ALA A 66 3.68 4.79 -6.90
N VAL A 67 4.64 4.54 -7.79
CA VAL A 67 6.01 5.08 -7.70
C VAL A 67 6.26 5.89 -8.97
N ASN A 68 6.81 7.10 -8.82
CA ASN A 68 7.12 7.99 -9.93
C ASN A 68 8.52 7.68 -10.47
N PRO A 69 8.68 6.96 -11.59
CA PRO A 69 9.99 6.65 -12.14
C PRO A 69 10.69 7.88 -12.75
N GLN A 70 9.94 8.92 -13.14
CA GLN A 70 10.49 10.10 -13.83
C GLN A 70 11.46 10.90 -12.95
N ILE A 71 11.28 10.86 -11.64
CA ILE A 71 12.21 11.52 -10.71
C ILE A 71 13.62 10.92 -10.76
N PHE A 72 13.77 9.72 -11.31
CA PHE A 72 15.03 8.99 -11.41
C PHE A 72 15.61 8.93 -12.84
N GLU A 73 14.95 9.56 -13.84
CA GLU A 73 15.35 9.47 -15.26
C GLU A 73 16.74 10.06 -15.55
N ALA A 74 17.24 10.99 -14.72
CA ALA A 74 18.57 11.58 -14.86
C ALA A 74 19.71 10.62 -14.44
N ARG A 75 19.37 9.45 -13.87
CA ARG A 75 20.30 8.42 -13.39
C ARG A 75 20.51 7.34 -14.45
N ASP A 76 21.54 6.54 -14.30
CA ASP A 76 21.64 5.35 -15.12
C ASP A 76 20.48 4.38 -14.83
N ARG A 77 20.21 3.47 -15.78
CA ARG A 77 19.04 2.59 -15.71
C ARG A 77 19.05 1.65 -14.50
N ALA A 78 20.23 1.20 -14.08
CA ALA A 78 20.34 0.29 -12.94
C ALA A 78 20.06 1.02 -11.64
N GLU A 79 20.59 2.23 -11.48
CA GLU A 79 20.34 3.10 -10.34
C GLU A 79 18.86 3.53 -10.27
N ALA A 80 18.27 3.91 -11.40
CA ALA A 80 16.83 4.26 -11.46
C ALA A 80 15.95 3.08 -11.03
N ASN A 81 16.22 1.88 -11.51
CA ASN A 81 15.50 0.67 -11.10
C ASN A 81 15.67 0.36 -9.61
N HIS A 82 16.87 0.54 -9.08
CA HIS A 82 17.15 0.36 -7.66
C HIS A 82 16.35 1.34 -6.81
N MET A 83 16.31 2.62 -7.20
CA MET A 83 15.55 3.66 -6.49
C MET A 83 14.04 3.41 -6.54
N VAL A 84 13.49 2.96 -7.67
CA VAL A 84 12.07 2.55 -7.78
C VAL A 84 11.78 1.38 -6.83
N SER A 85 12.65 0.37 -6.78
CA SER A 85 12.50 -0.76 -5.87
C SER A 85 12.59 -0.33 -4.41
N LYS A 86 13.56 0.51 -4.06
CA LYS A 86 13.73 1.05 -2.70
C LYS A 86 12.50 1.86 -2.26
N THR A 87 11.99 2.76 -3.11
CA THR A 87 10.77 3.53 -2.83
C THR A 87 9.56 2.63 -2.65
N THR A 88 9.46 1.53 -3.41
CA THR A 88 8.41 0.53 -3.24
C THR A 88 8.45 -0.09 -1.85
N VAL A 89 9.62 -0.56 -1.41
CA VAL A 89 9.78 -1.18 -0.08
C VAL A 89 9.56 -0.16 1.03
N GLU A 90 10.03 1.08 0.85
CA GLU A 90 9.84 2.19 1.79
C GLU A 90 8.34 2.48 2.03
N LEU A 91 7.54 2.57 0.96
CA LEU A 91 6.09 2.77 1.08
C LEU A 91 5.41 1.60 1.79
N LEU A 92 5.78 0.36 1.46
CA LEU A 92 5.23 -0.83 2.13
C LEU A 92 5.61 -0.87 3.61
N TYR A 93 6.85 -0.54 3.95
CA TYR A 93 7.32 -0.48 5.33
C TYR A 93 6.62 0.63 6.12
N GLY A 94 6.52 1.83 5.56
CA GLY A 94 5.81 2.96 6.17
C GLY A 94 4.31 2.67 6.36
N MET A 95 3.69 1.95 5.41
CA MET A 95 2.30 1.53 5.52
C MET A 95 2.09 0.58 6.71
N VAL A 96 3.01 -0.39 6.92
CA VAL A 96 3.00 -1.26 8.10
C VAL A 96 3.16 -0.44 9.40
N GLU A 97 4.08 0.52 9.43
CA GLU A 97 4.29 1.36 10.62
C GLU A 97 3.05 2.21 10.97
N VAL A 98 2.41 2.82 9.96
CA VAL A 98 1.19 3.61 10.17
C VAL A 98 0.05 2.72 10.66
N ALA A 99 -0.15 1.56 10.03
CA ALA A 99 -1.19 0.60 10.40
C ALA A 99 -1.00 0.09 11.84
N GLN A 100 0.23 -0.26 12.22
CA GLN A 100 0.54 -0.68 13.60
C GLN A 100 0.27 0.43 14.62
N ARG A 101 0.63 1.67 14.33
CA ARG A 101 0.33 2.83 15.20
C ARG A 101 -1.17 3.09 15.35
N ALA A 102 -1.95 2.75 14.32
CA ALA A 102 -3.40 2.87 14.31
C ALA A 102 -4.12 1.64 14.93
N GLY A 103 -3.40 0.62 15.39
CA GLY A 103 -3.99 -0.61 15.93
C GLY A 103 -4.63 -1.51 14.88
N ILE A 104 -4.26 -1.34 13.61
CA ILE A 104 -4.73 -2.17 12.51
C ILE A 104 -3.93 -3.48 12.50
N GLU A 105 -4.62 -4.59 12.28
CA GLU A 105 -4.04 -5.93 12.28
C GLU A 105 -3.73 -6.44 10.87
N HIS A 106 -4.53 -6.02 9.88
CA HIS A 106 -4.38 -6.47 8.50
C HIS A 106 -4.55 -5.34 7.51
N ILE A 107 -3.93 -5.51 6.34
CA ILE A 107 -4.21 -4.71 5.16
C ILE A 107 -4.69 -5.62 4.04
N VAL A 108 -5.81 -5.27 3.41
CA VAL A 108 -6.25 -5.91 2.17
C VAL A 108 -5.87 -5.05 0.97
N SER A 109 -5.50 -5.68 -0.14
CA SER A 109 -5.13 -4.96 -1.37
C SER A 109 -5.54 -5.73 -2.62
N VAL A 110 -5.86 -4.99 -3.67
CA VAL A 110 -6.05 -5.51 -5.02
C VAL A 110 -4.82 -5.16 -5.86
N PHE A 111 -4.22 -6.15 -6.51
CA PHE A 111 -2.97 -5.97 -7.25
C PHE A 111 -2.86 -6.94 -8.42
N ASP A 112 -1.97 -6.65 -9.36
CA ASP A 112 -1.70 -7.47 -10.52
C ASP A 112 -0.58 -8.51 -10.29
N ALA A 113 -0.37 -9.38 -11.29
CA ALA A 113 0.67 -10.41 -11.24
C ALA A 113 2.10 -9.85 -11.16
N ARG A 114 2.33 -8.60 -11.61
CA ARG A 114 3.63 -7.94 -11.49
C ARG A 114 3.89 -7.59 -10.03
N MET A 115 2.91 -6.99 -9.38
CA MET A 115 3.02 -6.64 -7.97
C MET A 115 3.13 -7.89 -7.09
N ALA A 116 2.40 -8.97 -7.40
CA ALA A 116 2.55 -10.27 -6.73
C ALA A 116 3.98 -10.83 -6.78
N ARG A 117 4.69 -10.61 -7.90
CA ARG A 117 6.11 -10.99 -8.01
C ARG A 117 7.01 -10.12 -7.14
N ILE A 118 6.75 -8.82 -7.09
CA ILE A 118 7.48 -7.90 -6.21
C ILE A 118 7.32 -8.34 -4.75
N PHE A 119 6.09 -8.57 -4.29
CA PHE A 119 5.83 -9.05 -2.93
C PHE A 119 6.63 -10.31 -2.60
N ARG A 120 6.64 -11.31 -3.50
CA ARG A 120 7.44 -12.53 -3.29
C ARG A 120 8.95 -12.28 -3.22
N SER A 121 9.46 -11.36 -4.05
CA SER A 121 10.91 -11.05 -4.10
C SER A 121 11.44 -10.35 -2.85
N ILE A 122 10.56 -9.69 -2.10
CA ILE A 122 10.90 -8.98 -0.85
C ILE A 122 10.34 -9.66 0.40
N ASP A 123 9.90 -10.93 0.28
CA ASP A 123 9.28 -11.73 1.33
C ASP A 123 8.06 -11.02 2.03
N CYS A 124 7.36 -10.17 1.29
CA CYS A 124 6.09 -9.56 1.71
C CYS A 124 4.97 -10.58 1.50
N ARG A 125 4.68 -11.35 2.53
CA ARG A 125 3.72 -12.47 2.46
C ARG A 125 2.30 -11.99 2.54
N PHE A 126 1.41 -12.65 1.82
CA PHE A 126 -0.03 -12.41 1.86
C PHE A 126 -0.80 -13.71 1.74
N GLU A 127 -1.97 -13.75 2.35
CA GLU A 127 -3.00 -14.73 2.09
C GLU A 127 -3.78 -14.31 0.85
N GLN A 128 -3.89 -15.20 -0.15
CA GLN A 128 -4.71 -14.93 -1.32
C GLN A 128 -6.18 -15.09 -0.96
N LEU A 129 -6.95 -14.04 -1.18
CA LEU A 129 -8.39 -14.05 -1.00
C LEU A 129 -9.07 -14.40 -2.34
N GLY A 130 -10.06 -15.28 -2.27
CA GLY A 130 -10.84 -15.69 -3.44
C GLY A 130 -10.01 -16.24 -4.61
N THR A 131 -10.55 -16.14 -5.80
CA THR A 131 -9.91 -16.64 -7.03
C THR A 131 -9.41 -15.47 -7.87
N PRO A 132 -8.14 -15.49 -8.34
CA PRO A 132 -7.64 -14.45 -9.25
C PRO A 132 -8.46 -14.40 -10.55
N VAL A 133 -8.79 -13.19 -10.97
CA VAL A 133 -9.61 -12.94 -12.17
C VAL A 133 -8.82 -12.09 -13.16
N ARG A 134 -8.98 -12.40 -14.44
CA ARG A 134 -8.44 -11.54 -15.51
C ARG A 134 -9.31 -10.31 -15.68
N ILE A 135 -8.75 -9.14 -15.31
CA ILE A 135 -9.40 -7.85 -15.49
C ILE A 135 -8.64 -7.08 -16.58
N GLY A 136 -9.29 -6.84 -17.69
CA GLY A 136 -8.62 -6.30 -18.87
C GLY A 136 -7.50 -7.24 -19.38
N LYS A 137 -6.26 -6.76 -19.37
CA LYS A 137 -5.09 -7.51 -19.87
C LYS A 137 -4.28 -8.21 -18.78
N VAL A 138 -4.61 -8.02 -17.51
CA VAL A 138 -3.80 -8.50 -16.37
C VAL A 138 -4.57 -9.47 -15.48
N MET A 139 -3.86 -10.44 -14.88
CA MET A 139 -4.38 -11.24 -13.79
C MET A 139 -4.36 -10.39 -12.52
N THR A 140 -5.50 -10.29 -11.88
CA THR A 140 -5.75 -9.47 -10.70
C THR A 140 -6.05 -10.36 -9.51
N TYR A 141 -5.50 -10.01 -8.38
CA TYR A 141 -5.54 -10.74 -7.10
C TYR A 141 -6.12 -9.84 -6.03
N ALA A 142 -6.80 -10.44 -5.05
CA ALA A 142 -7.02 -9.86 -3.74
C ALA A 142 -6.12 -10.58 -2.74
N GLY A 143 -5.44 -9.84 -1.88
CA GLY A 143 -4.55 -10.39 -0.86
C GLY A 143 -4.74 -9.72 0.48
N LEU A 144 -4.70 -10.51 1.55
CA LEU A 144 -4.71 -10.07 2.93
C LEU A 144 -3.30 -10.18 3.50
N PHE A 145 -2.81 -9.09 4.07
CA PHE A 145 -1.48 -8.96 4.65
C PHE A 145 -1.60 -8.84 6.17
N ASP A 146 -1.00 -9.75 6.90
CA ASP A 146 -0.82 -9.62 8.35
C ASP A 146 0.19 -8.51 8.64
N ILE A 147 -0.18 -7.54 9.48
CA ILE A 147 0.65 -6.37 9.82
C ILE A 147 1.41 -6.55 11.13
N GLY A 148 1.77 -7.76 11.45
CA GLY A 148 2.55 -8.08 12.65
C GLY A 148 4.03 -7.68 12.58
N ALA A 149 4.74 -7.93 13.69
CA ALA A 149 6.17 -7.64 13.82
C ALA A 149 7.02 -8.39 12.78
N ASP A 150 6.59 -9.58 12.35
CA ASP A 150 7.26 -10.39 11.34
C ASP A 150 7.26 -9.70 9.97
N MET A 151 6.12 -9.14 9.52
CA MET A 151 6.04 -8.37 8.27
C MET A 151 6.97 -7.15 8.32
N ARG A 152 6.94 -6.40 9.42
CA ARG A 152 7.83 -5.25 9.60
C ARG A 152 9.30 -5.65 9.52
N SER A 153 9.70 -6.74 10.16
CA SER A 153 11.07 -7.26 10.14
C SER A 153 11.53 -7.64 8.72
N ARG A 154 10.68 -8.32 7.95
CA ARG A 154 10.95 -8.74 6.56
C ARG A 154 11.16 -7.54 5.64
N LEU A 155 10.24 -6.58 5.68
CA LEU A 155 10.32 -5.36 4.89
C LEU A 155 11.51 -4.49 5.31
N GLY A 156 11.80 -4.41 6.62
CA GLY A 156 13.00 -3.75 7.13
C GLY A 156 14.28 -4.35 6.56
N THR A 157 14.37 -5.68 6.51
CA THR A 157 15.50 -6.38 5.90
C THR A 157 15.57 -6.12 4.39
N ALA A 158 14.45 -6.17 3.68
CA ALA A 158 14.41 -5.95 2.23
C ALA A 158 14.81 -4.52 1.83
N GLY A 159 14.49 -3.52 2.67
CA GLY A 159 14.81 -2.10 2.44
C GLY A 159 16.05 -1.59 3.15
N ASP A 160 16.72 -2.42 3.97
CA ASP A 160 17.79 -2.03 4.92
C ASP A 160 17.36 -0.88 5.84
N PHE A 161 16.11 -0.94 6.33
CA PHE A 161 15.55 0.03 7.29
C PHE A 161 15.76 -0.45 8.72
N ARG A 162 16.46 0.34 9.52
CA ARG A 162 16.79 0.04 10.93
C ARG A 162 16.00 0.92 11.93
N SER A 163 15.34 1.93 11.42
CA SER A 163 14.51 2.87 12.15
C SER A 163 13.20 3.13 11.41
N SER A 164 12.31 3.92 12.02
CA SER A 164 11.10 4.37 11.35
C SER A 164 11.45 5.15 10.07
N VAL A 165 10.66 4.92 9.01
CA VAL A 165 10.72 5.71 7.77
C VAL A 165 9.71 6.85 7.77
N LEU A 166 8.84 6.91 8.78
CA LEU A 166 7.88 8.00 8.92
C LEU A 166 8.57 9.25 9.44
N ALA A 167 8.28 10.38 8.82
CA ALA A 167 8.77 11.69 9.28
C ALA A 167 8.30 11.98 10.70
N ASP A 168 9.10 12.75 11.45
CA ASP A 168 8.71 13.24 12.76
C ASP A 168 7.42 14.07 12.67
N GLY A 169 6.45 13.74 13.51
CA GLY A 169 5.13 14.36 13.47
C GLY A 169 4.17 13.79 12.43
N ALA A 170 4.54 12.71 11.72
CA ALA A 170 3.58 11.94 10.92
C ALA A 170 2.51 11.37 11.85
N ILE A 171 1.32 11.94 11.79
CA ILE A 171 0.19 11.67 12.68
C ILE A 171 -0.44 10.35 12.25
N ALA A 172 -0.67 9.45 13.22
CA ALA A 172 -1.72 8.46 13.07
C ALA A 172 -3.05 9.23 12.91
N PRO A 173 -3.91 8.88 11.93
CA PRO A 173 -5.12 9.63 11.66
C PRO A 173 -6.00 9.70 12.92
N ALA A 174 -6.42 10.90 13.28
CA ALA A 174 -7.33 11.14 14.40
C ALA A 174 -8.68 10.43 14.22
N SER A 175 -9.03 10.05 13.01
CA SER A 175 -10.24 9.31 12.64
C SER A 175 -10.27 7.86 13.16
N VAL A 176 -9.14 7.26 13.53
CA VAL A 176 -9.13 5.91 14.12
C VAL A 176 -9.57 5.92 15.58
N THR A 177 -9.43 7.04 16.28
CA THR A 177 -9.89 7.19 17.67
C THR A 177 -11.42 7.34 17.78
N ALA A 178 -12.12 7.60 16.67
CA ALA A 178 -13.57 7.76 16.65
C ALA A 178 -14.35 6.46 16.35
N LEU A 179 -13.64 5.34 16.18
CA LEU A 179 -14.24 4.04 15.84
C LEU A 179 -14.19 3.02 17.01
N VAL A 180 -13.96 3.49 18.22
CA VAL A 180 -14.08 2.65 19.45
C VAL A 180 -15.39 2.95 20.16
#